data_ed67ed3d5c8f6fd78c3d18cd1842f8f4
#
_entry.id   ed67ed3d5c8f6fd78c3d18cd1842f8f4
#
_cell.length_a   1.000
_cell.length_b   1.000
_cell.length_c   1.000
_cell.angle_alpha   90.00
_cell.angle_beta   90.00
_cell.angle_gamma   90.00
#
_symmetry.space_group_name_H-M   'P 1'
#
loop_
_entity.id
_entity.type
_entity.pdbx_description
1 polymer ?
#
loop_
_entity_poly.entity_id
_entity_poly.type
_entity_poly.pdbx_seq_one_letter_code
_entity_poly.pdbx_strand_id
1 'polypeptide(L)'
;LLAISIIGFRFQELPLATLRTAQDGSVRYGIGPFTVPSSNDGFVDGWARWNFTGYEGKNAYGEYRAIVETMKQIGEDPRYGCGRALWENNGELNKYGTTMGLMLLPHWTDGCIGSMEGLFFEASGTTPYHFITAAAMSKQSSNPVRELRYDDNNAALGVRYLQELGVRYYMALTPEAISKADALPELAKVATSGPWHVYEIQDTTLVEPLSVEPVVVNERVGDRRERWLEVGTSYFQHNDEWSALLVDHGPDEWQRIDVIADATRAVGMPGESGRQVDIVTAAPATPYTTRNLEPVTVSTSVRSVATGLHPCG
;
A
#
# COMPACT_ATOMS: atom_id res chain seq x y z
N LEU A 1 43.73 10.31 -0.07
CA LEU A 1 42.76 9.73 -1.04
C LEU A 1 41.37 9.63 -0.45
N LEU A 2 41.18 9.01 0.76
CA LEU A 2 39.88 8.88 1.39
C LEU A 2 39.19 10.24 1.65
N ALA A 3 39.92 11.22 2.14
CA ALA A 3 39.39 12.57 2.39
C ALA A 3 39.02 13.28 1.07
N ILE A 4 39.75 13.08 0.00
CA ILE A 4 39.45 13.63 -1.33
C ILE A 4 38.21 12.97 -1.93
N SER A 5 38.02 11.65 -1.75
CA SER A 5 36.79 10.95 -2.16
C SER A 5 35.56 11.39 -1.38
N ILE A 6 35.73 11.70 -0.09
CA ILE A 6 34.61 12.14 0.78
C ILE A 6 34.21 13.59 0.48
N ILE A 7 35.17 14.45 0.10
CA ILE A 7 34.91 15.87 -0.20
C ILE A 7 34.35 16.07 -1.62
N GLY A 8 34.31 15.01 -2.44
CA GLY A 8 33.64 15.07 -3.75
C GLY A 8 34.42 15.84 -4.82
N PHE A 9 35.72 15.74 -4.79
CA PHE A 9 36.55 16.28 -5.87
C PHE A 9 36.26 15.45 -7.15
N ARG A 10 35.59 16.05 -8.10
CA ARG A 10 35.42 15.42 -9.41
C ARG A 10 36.78 15.40 -10.10
N PHE A 11 37.19 14.21 -10.52
CA PHE A 11 38.38 14.07 -11.35
C PHE A 11 38.30 14.94 -12.62
N GLN A 12 37.09 15.12 -13.14
CA GLN A 12 36.74 15.97 -14.28
C GLN A 12 37.00 17.46 -14.03
N GLU A 13 36.92 17.93 -12.79
CA GLU A 13 37.07 19.33 -12.41
C GLU A 13 38.52 19.71 -12.16
N LEU A 14 39.45 18.75 -12.21
CA LEU A 14 40.86 19.03 -12.13
C LEU A 14 41.34 19.79 -13.36
N PRO A 15 42.11 20.86 -13.19
CA PRO A 15 42.49 21.76 -14.31
C PRO A 15 43.31 21.12 -15.44
N LEU A 16 43.81 19.91 -15.22
CA LEU A 16 44.58 19.14 -16.21
C LEU A 16 43.82 17.89 -16.69
N ALA A 17 42.57 17.69 -16.27
CA ALA A 17 41.76 16.56 -16.72
C ALA A 17 41.26 16.78 -18.15
N THR A 18 41.54 15.82 -19.02
CA THR A 18 41.08 15.84 -20.42
C THR A 18 40.21 14.66 -20.73
N LEU A 19 39.16 14.90 -21.53
CA LEU A 19 38.32 13.85 -22.04
C LEU A 19 39.06 13.04 -23.09
N ARG A 20 39.06 11.72 -22.97
CA ARG A 20 39.77 10.81 -23.88
C ARG A 20 38.83 9.68 -24.27
N THR A 21 38.82 9.30 -25.54
CA THR A 21 38.14 8.11 -26.00
C THR A 21 39.16 6.95 -25.99
N ALA A 22 38.84 5.91 -25.25
CA ALA A 22 39.64 4.69 -25.21
C ALA A 22 39.44 3.84 -26.49
N GLN A 23 40.32 2.86 -26.70
CA GLN A 23 40.24 1.99 -27.88
C GLN A 23 38.96 1.15 -27.97
N ASP A 24 38.31 0.93 -26.84
CA ASP A 24 37.01 0.26 -26.73
C ASP A 24 35.78 1.17 -26.98
N GLY A 25 36.05 2.46 -27.36
CA GLY A 25 35.02 3.47 -27.58
C GLY A 25 34.49 4.11 -26.30
N SER A 26 34.92 3.70 -25.11
CA SER A 26 34.48 4.30 -23.86
C SER A 26 35.13 5.69 -23.68
N VAL A 27 34.33 6.61 -23.14
CA VAL A 27 34.79 7.97 -22.84
C VAL A 27 35.31 8.02 -21.40
N ARG A 28 36.53 8.54 -21.23
CA ARG A 28 37.21 8.61 -19.93
C ARG A 28 37.83 9.98 -19.72
N TYR A 29 37.89 10.39 -18.45
CA TYR A 29 38.72 11.52 -18.06
C TYR A 29 40.12 11.05 -17.68
N GLY A 30 41.15 11.74 -18.12
CA GLY A 30 42.54 11.39 -17.86
C GLY A 30 43.43 12.55 -17.48
N ILE A 31 44.33 12.30 -16.54
CA ILE A 31 45.48 13.17 -16.19
C ILE A 31 46.72 12.33 -16.26
N GLY A 32 47.64 12.65 -17.20
CA GLY A 32 48.81 11.82 -17.40
C GLY A 32 48.42 10.37 -17.71
N PRO A 33 49.00 9.37 -17.00
CA PRO A 33 48.67 7.97 -17.20
C PRO A 33 47.38 7.50 -16.52
N PHE A 34 46.79 8.32 -15.66
CA PHE A 34 45.61 7.95 -14.88
C PHE A 34 44.32 8.27 -15.64
N THR A 35 43.40 7.31 -15.71
CA THR A 35 42.08 7.49 -16.34
C THR A 35 40.98 6.96 -15.43
N VAL A 36 39.83 7.65 -15.44
CA VAL A 36 38.60 7.21 -14.79
C VAL A 36 37.45 7.25 -15.79
N PRO A 37 36.45 6.33 -15.70
CA PRO A 37 35.26 6.42 -16.54
C PRO A 37 34.59 7.78 -16.41
N SER A 38 34.04 8.31 -17.51
CA SER A 38 33.32 9.58 -17.51
C SER A 38 32.01 9.52 -16.69
N SER A 39 31.48 8.33 -16.48
CA SER A 39 30.30 8.04 -15.64
C SER A 39 30.65 7.80 -14.17
N ASN A 40 31.93 7.92 -13.79
CA ASN A 40 32.32 7.69 -12.40
C ASN A 40 32.05 8.95 -11.56
N ASP A 41 30.83 9.10 -11.12
CA ASP A 41 30.40 10.24 -10.31
C ASP A 41 30.90 10.18 -8.85
N GLY A 42 31.57 9.11 -8.45
CA GLY A 42 32.05 8.93 -7.08
C GLY A 42 30.90 8.90 -6.04
N PHE A 43 31.28 8.72 -4.78
CA PHE A 43 30.29 8.65 -3.69
C PHE A 43 29.53 9.97 -3.48
N VAL A 44 30.22 11.10 -3.52
CA VAL A 44 29.60 12.41 -3.25
C VAL A 44 28.74 12.86 -4.43
N ASP A 45 29.26 12.79 -5.64
CA ASP A 45 28.54 13.24 -6.84
C ASP A 45 27.46 12.26 -7.29
N GLY A 46 27.63 10.98 -7.02
CA GLY A 46 26.62 9.97 -7.27
C GLY A 46 25.61 9.90 -6.11
N TRP A 47 25.97 9.12 -5.08
CA TRP A 47 25.04 8.78 -4.00
C TRP A 47 24.60 9.99 -3.16
N ALA A 48 25.54 10.81 -2.70
CA ALA A 48 25.21 11.93 -1.82
C ALA A 48 24.39 12.99 -2.56
N ARG A 49 24.78 13.36 -3.77
CA ARG A 49 23.99 14.28 -4.59
C ARG A 49 22.59 13.74 -4.82
N TRP A 50 22.46 12.49 -5.26
CA TRP A 50 21.16 11.89 -5.47
C TRP A 50 20.25 11.97 -4.26
N ASN A 51 20.77 11.68 -3.07
CA ASN A 51 19.98 11.66 -1.85
C ASN A 51 19.70 13.05 -1.25
N PHE A 52 20.64 14.01 -1.40
CA PHE A 52 20.55 15.31 -0.70
C PHE A 52 20.11 16.49 -1.59
N THR A 53 19.91 16.31 -2.88
CA THR A 53 19.39 17.38 -3.75
C THR A 53 17.88 17.54 -3.70
N GLY A 54 17.19 16.77 -2.87
CA GLY A 54 15.73 16.78 -2.80
C GLY A 54 15.08 16.19 -4.05
N TYR A 55 13.77 16.34 -4.15
CA TYR A 55 13.00 15.95 -5.33
C TYR A 55 13.30 16.89 -6.51
N GLU A 56 13.55 18.17 -6.23
CA GLU A 56 13.88 19.22 -7.21
C GLU A 56 15.14 18.90 -8.00
N GLY A 57 16.07 18.18 -7.41
CA GLY A 57 17.32 17.75 -8.07
C GLY A 57 17.16 16.51 -8.97
N LYS A 58 15.98 15.92 -9.08
CA LYS A 58 15.76 14.74 -9.93
C LYS A 58 15.35 15.17 -11.34
N ASN A 59 15.79 14.41 -12.34
CA ASN A 59 15.48 14.71 -13.75
C ASN A 59 13.97 14.69 -14.02
N ALA A 60 13.22 13.87 -13.29
CA ALA A 60 11.77 13.76 -13.41
C ALA A 60 10.98 14.69 -12.47
N TYR A 61 11.63 15.70 -11.87
CA TYR A 61 10.96 16.62 -10.95
C TYR A 61 9.78 17.35 -11.59
N GLY A 62 9.88 17.75 -12.85
CA GLY A 62 8.77 18.39 -13.55
C GLY A 62 7.50 17.54 -13.59
N GLU A 63 7.63 16.23 -13.82
CA GLU A 63 6.52 15.27 -13.80
C GLU A 63 5.99 15.07 -12.36
N TYR A 64 6.90 14.93 -11.39
CA TYR A 64 6.54 14.81 -9.97
C TYR A 64 5.74 16.04 -9.49
N ARG A 65 6.25 17.24 -9.79
CA ARG A 65 5.56 18.49 -9.45
C ARG A 65 4.19 18.59 -10.11
N ALA A 66 4.09 18.22 -11.38
CA ALA A 66 2.82 18.29 -12.12
C ALA A 66 1.74 17.40 -11.49
N ILE A 67 2.07 16.17 -11.10
CA ILE A 67 1.09 15.29 -10.46
C ILE A 67 0.71 15.78 -9.05
N VAL A 68 1.65 16.29 -8.28
CA VAL A 68 1.37 16.88 -6.97
C VAL A 68 0.42 18.08 -7.09
N GLU A 69 0.69 18.97 -8.06
CA GLU A 69 -0.17 20.12 -8.32
C GLU A 69 -1.56 19.72 -8.81
N THR A 70 -1.65 18.67 -9.63
CA THR A 70 -2.93 18.08 -10.04
C THR A 70 -3.73 17.59 -8.84
N MET A 71 -3.10 16.87 -7.92
CA MET A 71 -3.77 16.39 -6.71
C MET A 71 -4.20 17.53 -5.79
N LYS A 72 -3.40 18.61 -5.70
CA LYS A 72 -3.78 19.82 -4.97
C LYS A 72 -5.03 20.46 -5.56
N GLN A 73 -5.08 20.62 -6.88
CA GLN A 73 -6.25 21.19 -7.59
C GLN A 73 -7.49 20.32 -7.40
N ILE A 74 -7.36 18.99 -7.41
CA ILE A 74 -8.47 18.07 -7.12
C ILE A 74 -8.98 18.30 -5.69
N GLY A 75 -8.07 18.43 -4.72
CA GLY A 75 -8.44 18.67 -3.32
C GLY A 75 -9.15 20.02 -3.10
N GLU A 76 -8.78 21.04 -3.87
CA GLU A 76 -9.38 22.38 -3.82
C GLU A 76 -10.70 22.48 -4.62
N ASP A 77 -10.97 21.54 -5.51
CA ASP A 77 -12.20 21.54 -6.31
C ASP A 77 -13.39 21.06 -5.47
N PRO A 78 -14.46 21.89 -5.32
CA PRO A 78 -15.63 21.50 -4.54
C PRO A 78 -16.35 20.23 -5.01
N ARG A 79 -16.13 19.81 -6.24
CA ARG A 79 -16.72 18.58 -6.79
C ARG A 79 -16.06 17.33 -6.22
N TYR A 80 -14.79 17.42 -5.87
CA TYR A 80 -13.96 16.31 -5.43
C TYR A 80 -13.57 16.46 -3.95
N GLY A 81 -12.73 17.46 -3.62
CA GLY A 81 -12.36 17.79 -2.24
C GLY A 81 -11.24 16.93 -1.68
N CYS A 82 -11.00 17.08 -0.39
CA CYS A 82 -9.95 16.38 0.33
C CYS A 82 -10.24 14.89 0.47
N GLY A 83 -9.18 14.07 0.55
CA GLY A 83 -9.31 12.63 0.73
C GLY A 83 -7.96 11.92 0.76
N ARG A 84 -7.97 10.62 1.05
CA ARG A 84 -6.77 9.79 1.04
C ARG A 84 -6.52 9.26 -0.36
N ALA A 85 -5.25 9.18 -0.75
CA ALA A 85 -4.82 8.65 -2.04
C ALA A 85 -3.92 7.42 -1.89
N LEU A 86 -4.08 6.47 -2.80
CA LEU A 86 -3.12 5.41 -3.09
C LEU A 86 -2.59 5.60 -4.51
N TRP A 87 -1.31 5.34 -4.74
CA TRP A 87 -0.72 5.27 -6.08
C TRP A 87 -0.27 3.86 -6.42
N GLU A 88 -0.23 3.55 -7.70
CA GLU A 88 0.35 2.30 -8.19
C GLU A 88 1.80 2.17 -7.76
N ASN A 89 2.14 1.09 -7.06
CA ASN A 89 3.53 0.79 -6.73
C ASN A 89 4.26 0.28 -7.97
N ASN A 90 5.35 0.96 -8.34
CA ASN A 90 6.14 0.59 -9.51
C ASN A 90 7.59 1.05 -9.36
N GLY A 91 8.53 0.22 -9.80
CA GLY A 91 9.96 0.53 -9.78
C GLY A 91 10.35 1.76 -10.59
N GLU A 92 9.57 2.14 -11.62
CA GLU A 92 9.80 3.36 -12.41
C GLU A 92 9.71 4.65 -11.60
N LEU A 93 9.01 4.62 -10.45
CA LEU A 93 8.89 5.77 -9.55
C LEU A 93 10.23 6.19 -8.94
N ASN A 94 11.25 5.31 -8.98
CA ASN A 94 12.62 5.68 -8.58
C ASN A 94 13.17 6.89 -9.35
N LYS A 95 12.62 7.22 -10.52
CA LYS A 95 12.95 8.45 -11.24
C LYS A 95 12.70 9.73 -10.43
N TYR A 96 11.78 9.69 -9.46
CA TYR A 96 11.53 10.79 -8.53
C TYR A 96 12.47 10.80 -7.31
N GLY A 97 13.34 9.79 -7.18
CA GLY A 97 14.25 9.61 -6.06
C GLY A 97 13.91 8.42 -5.16
N THR A 98 12.65 8.01 -5.15
CA THR A 98 12.14 6.85 -4.43
C THR A 98 10.78 6.44 -4.99
N THR A 99 10.43 5.16 -4.85
CA THR A 99 9.06 4.68 -5.15
C THR A 99 8.00 5.27 -4.22
N MET A 100 8.45 5.85 -3.09
CA MET A 100 7.62 6.43 -2.04
C MET A 100 7.46 7.96 -2.16
N GLY A 101 7.85 8.56 -3.30
CA GLY A 101 7.84 10.03 -3.47
C GLY A 101 6.50 10.70 -3.18
N LEU A 102 5.40 10.04 -3.54
CA LEU A 102 4.04 10.56 -3.35
C LEU A 102 3.52 10.42 -1.91
N MET A 103 4.26 9.77 -1.00
CA MET A 103 3.91 9.79 0.44
C MET A 103 3.91 11.22 1.02
N LEU A 104 4.54 12.18 0.34
CA LEU A 104 4.56 13.58 0.72
C LEU A 104 3.33 14.39 0.24
N LEU A 105 2.35 13.75 -0.40
CA LEU A 105 1.10 14.44 -0.76
C LEU A 105 0.49 15.22 0.40
N PRO A 106 0.38 14.69 1.63
CA PRO A 106 -0.13 15.47 2.76
C PRO A 106 0.67 16.75 3.04
N HIS A 107 1.98 16.70 2.86
CA HIS A 107 2.85 17.86 3.04
C HIS A 107 2.61 18.95 1.98
N TRP A 108 2.51 18.53 0.71
CA TRP A 108 2.37 19.45 -0.41
C TRP A 108 0.95 20.03 -0.57
N THR A 109 -0.04 19.39 0.05
CA THR A 109 -1.46 19.77 -0.06
C THR A 109 -2.03 20.26 1.27
N ASP A 110 -1.17 20.67 2.22
CA ASP A 110 -1.56 21.16 3.54
C ASP A 110 -2.52 20.20 4.28
N GLY A 111 -2.30 18.90 4.13
CA GLY A 111 -3.11 17.84 4.74
C GLY A 111 -4.39 17.48 3.99
N CYS A 112 -4.73 18.18 2.91
CA CYS A 112 -5.98 17.94 2.17
C CYS A 112 -5.96 16.55 1.50
N ILE A 113 -4.88 16.20 0.80
CA ILE A 113 -4.72 14.87 0.22
C ILE A 113 -3.83 14.04 1.11
N GLY A 114 -4.45 13.12 1.85
CA GLY A 114 -3.75 12.13 2.65
C GLY A 114 -3.07 11.07 1.79
N SER A 115 -2.04 10.42 2.33
CA SER A 115 -1.41 9.26 1.70
C SER A 115 -1.77 8.00 2.45
N MET A 116 -2.10 6.93 1.73
CA MET A 116 -2.24 5.61 2.31
C MET A 116 -0.88 5.03 2.72
N GLU A 117 0.20 5.46 2.07
CA GLU A 117 1.56 5.05 2.38
C GLU A 117 2.30 6.07 3.24
N GLY A 118 3.21 5.61 4.09
CA GLY A 118 4.03 6.43 4.97
C GLY A 118 5.23 5.68 5.52
N LEU A 119 6.16 6.38 6.18
CA LEU A 119 7.42 5.80 6.66
C LEU A 119 7.26 4.91 7.91
N PHE A 120 6.16 5.05 8.64
CA PHE A 120 5.95 4.33 9.90
C PHE A 120 4.89 3.23 9.81
N PHE A 121 4.57 2.81 8.60
CA PHE A 121 3.55 1.79 8.39
C PHE A 121 3.94 0.44 9.02
N GLU A 122 5.22 0.09 9.13
CA GLU A 122 5.66 -1.16 9.75
C GLU A 122 5.30 -1.26 11.25
N ALA A 123 5.10 -0.12 11.90
CA ALA A 123 4.68 -0.06 13.30
C ALA A 123 3.17 0.00 13.47
N SER A 124 2.39 0.03 12.38
CA SER A 124 0.94 0.13 12.41
C SER A 124 0.28 -1.24 12.31
N GLY A 125 -0.82 -1.45 13.03
CA GLY A 125 -1.69 -2.61 12.87
C GLY A 125 -2.38 -2.69 11.50
N THR A 126 -2.36 -1.61 10.73
CA THR A 126 -2.92 -1.56 9.36
C THR A 126 -1.96 -2.01 8.27
N THR A 127 -0.70 -2.25 8.61
CA THR A 127 0.36 -2.65 7.65
C THR A 127 -0.03 -3.82 6.74
N PRO A 128 -0.60 -4.93 7.25
CA PRO A 128 -1.00 -6.05 6.39
C PRO A 128 -2.01 -5.63 5.33
N TYR A 129 -3.01 -4.87 5.71
CA TYR A 129 -4.09 -4.42 4.81
C TYR A 129 -3.57 -3.47 3.73
N HIS A 130 -2.63 -2.60 4.11
CA HIS A 130 -1.95 -1.73 3.16
C HIS A 130 -1.23 -2.53 2.06
N PHE A 131 -0.41 -3.52 2.43
CA PHE A 131 0.35 -4.31 1.45
C PHE A 131 -0.56 -5.20 0.59
N ILE A 132 -1.60 -5.79 1.16
CA ILE A 132 -2.60 -6.54 0.40
C ILE A 132 -3.27 -5.65 -0.65
N THR A 133 -3.65 -4.44 -0.26
CA THR A 133 -4.29 -3.47 -1.16
C THR A 133 -3.33 -2.98 -2.23
N ALA A 134 -2.10 -2.61 -1.86
CA ALA A 134 -1.08 -2.18 -2.80
C ALA A 134 -0.74 -3.27 -3.83
N ALA A 135 -0.71 -4.54 -3.41
CA ALA A 135 -0.52 -5.69 -4.29
C ALA A 135 -1.67 -5.82 -5.29
N ALA A 136 -2.91 -5.76 -4.83
CA ALA A 136 -4.07 -5.88 -5.70
C ALA A 136 -4.14 -4.74 -6.74
N MET A 137 -3.71 -3.53 -6.38
CA MET A 137 -3.74 -2.34 -7.24
C MET A 137 -2.48 -2.15 -8.10
N SER A 138 -1.49 -3.02 -8.01
CA SER A 138 -0.19 -2.86 -8.68
C SER A 138 0.29 -4.16 -9.30
N LYS A 139 0.92 -4.06 -10.46
CA LYS A 139 1.58 -5.23 -11.10
C LYS A 139 2.92 -5.56 -10.45
N GLN A 140 3.62 -4.56 -9.96
CA GLN A 140 4.96 -4.67 -9.37
C GLN A 140 4.93 -4.20 -7.92
N SER A 141 4.06 -4.80 -7.13
CA SER A 141 3.96 -4.47 -5.72
C SER A 141 5.13 -5.01 -4.90
N SER A 142 5.34 -4.40 -3.74
CA SER A 142 6.23 -4.94 -2.73
C SER A 142 5.42 -5.86 -1.82
N ASN A 143 5.81 -7.12 -1.71
CA ASN A 143 5.16 -8.13 -0.87
C ASN A 143 6.08 -8.50 0.31
N PRO A 144 6.29 -7.59 1.28
CA PRO A 144 7.33 -7.74 2.30
C PRO A 144 6.97 -8.74 3.41
N VAL A 145 5.69 -8.96 3.66
CA VAL A 145 5.21 -9.87 4.71
C VAL A 145 4.93 -11.22 4.08
N ARG A 146 5.80 -12.18 4.33
CA ARG A 146 5.77 -13.51 3.67
C ARG A 146 4.57 -14.36 4.05
N GLU A 147 4.00 -14.10 5.21
CA GLU A 147 2.85 -14.82 5.76
C GLU A 147 1.52 -14.36 5.18
N LEU A 148 1.50 -13.24 4.42
CA LEU A 148 0.30 -12.74 3.78
C LEU A 148 0.05 -13.41 2.44
N ARG A 149 -1.21 -13.60 2.14
CA ARG A 149 -1.67 -13.94 0.81
C ARG A 149 -1.86 -12.67 0.00
N TYR A 150 -1.22 -12.61 -1.16
CA TYR A 150 -1.32 -11.48 -2.08
C TYR A 150 -2.06 -11.88 -3.35
N ASP A 151 -3.02 -11.08 -3.74
CA ASP A 151 -3.74 -11.19 -5.02
C ASP A 151 -3.22 -10.08 -5.94
N ASP A 152 -1.99 -10.25 -6.43
CA ASP A 152 -1.31 -9.25 -7.23
C ASP A 152 -2.09 -8.88 -8.49
N ASN A 153 -2.15 -7.57 -8.77
CA ASN A 153 -2.69 -7.04 -10.01
C ASN A 153 -4.17 -7.40 -10.27
N ASN A 154 -4.95 -7.55 -9.20
CA ASN A 154 -6.39 -7.79 -9.22
C ASN A 154 -7.16 -6.51 -8.84
N ALA A 155 -7.27 -5.58 -9.78
CA ALA A 155 -7.84 -4.27 -9.53
C ALA A 155 -9.30 -4.31 -9.05
N ALA A 156 -10.10 -5.27 -9.50
CA ALA A 156 -11.49 -5.42 -9.06
C ALA A 156 -11.59 -5.75 -7.56
N LEU A 157 -10.68 -6.60 -7.06
CA LEU A 157 -10.56 -6.88 -5.64
C LEU A 157 -9.97 -5.68 -4.90
N GLY A 158 -8.93 -5.06 -5.48
CA GLY A 158 -8.24 -3.92 -4.89
C GLY A 158 -9.14 -2.71 -4.66
N VAL A 159 -10.12 -2.46 -5.54
CA VAL A 159 -11.09 -1.37 -5.36
C VAL A 159 -11.93 -1.58 -4.10
N ARG A 160 -12.38 -2.81 -3.82
CA ARG A 160 -13.11 -3.13 -2.58
C ARG A 160 -12.26 -2.87 -1.34
N TYR A 161 -10.97 -3.20 -1.39
CA TYR A 161 -10.04 -2.89 -0.31
C TYR A 161 -9.84 -1.39 -0.11
N LEU A 162 -9.81 -0.62 -1.20
CA LEU A 162 -9.69 0.84 -1.13
C LEU A 162 -10.95 1.46 -0.52
N GLN A 163 -12.14 0.95 -0.85
CA GLN A 163 -13.41 1.37 -0.25
C GLN A 163 -13.43 1.10 1.25
N GLU A 164 -13.05 -0.10 1.67
CA GLU A 164 -12.96 -0.50 3.09
C GLU A 164 -11.98 0.37 3.89
N LEU A 165 -10.87 0.78 3.27
CA LEU A 165 -9.88 1.64 3.89
C LEU A 165 -10.22 3.14 3.78
N GLY A 166 -11.36 3.50 3.22
CA GLY A 166 -11.78 4.89 3.04
C GLY A 166 -10.82 5.70 2.16
N VAL A 167 -10.22 5.05 1.15
CA VAL A 167 -9.35 5.70 0.17
C VAL A 167 -10.19 6.30 -0.92
N ARG A 168 -10.04 7.60 -1.17
CA ARG A 168 -10.85 8.34 -2.13
C ARG A 168 -10.26 8.38 -3.52
N TYR A 169 -8.93 8.39 -3.63
CA TYR A 169 -8.25 8.57 -4.91
C TYR A 169 -7.29 7.43 -5.21
N TYR A 170 -7.33 6.94 -6.44
CA TYR A 170 -6.34 6.02 -6.97
C TYR A 170 -5.57 6.69 -8.11
N MET A 171 -4.25 6.55 -8.11
CA MET A 171 -3.34 7.15 -9.08
C MET A 171 -2.63 6.03 -9.85
N ALA A 172 -3.04 5.76 -11.07
CA ALA A 172 -2.46 4.76 -11.96
C ALA A 172 -1.37 5.38 -12.85
N LEU A 173 -0.28 4.65 -13.05
CA LEU A 173 0.87 5.10 -13.84
C LEU A 173 1.05 4.29 -15.12
N THR A 174 1.00 2.96 -15.01
CA THR A 174 1.28 2.08 -16.14
C THR A 174 0.06 1.92 -17.05
N PRO A 175 0.29 1.68 -18.35
CA PRO A 175 -0.83 1.40 -19.28
C PRO A 175 -1.72 0.25 -18.83
N GLU A 176 -1.14 -0.75 -18.15
CA GLU A 176 -1.89 -1.89 -17.63
C GLU A 176 -2.80 -1.49 -16.47
N ALA A 177 -2.29 -0.77 -15.49
CA ALA A 177 -3.08 -0.28 -14.36
C ALA A 177 -4.19 0.69 -14.83
N ILE A 178 -3.86 1.59 -15.76
CA ILE A 178 -4.81 2.50 -16.39
C ILE A 178 -5.93 1.73 -17.11
N SER A 179 -5.57 0.72 -17.93
CA SER A 179 -6.56 -0.08 -18.65
C SER A 179 -7.50 -0.84 -17.71
N LYS A 180 -6.97 -1.37 -16.60
CA LYS A 180 -7.79 -2.04 -15.58
C LYS A 180 -8.70 -1.06 -14.85
N ALA A 181 -8.17 0.10 -14.48
CA ALA A 181 -8.94 1.15 -13.82
C ALA A 181 -10.06 1.69 -14.72
N ASP A 182 -9.77 1.95 -16.00
CA ASP A 182 -10.78 2.42 -16.97
C ASP A 182 -11.91 1.38 -17.22
N ALA A 183 -11.67 0.10 -16.89
CA ALA A 183 -12.67 -0.96 -17.05
C ALA A 183 -13.59 -1.14 -15.83
N LEU A 184 -13.29 -0.50 -14.69
CA LEU A 184 -14.05 -0.66 -13.45
C LEU A 184 -15.01 0.53 -13.25
N PRO A 185 -16.32 0.30 -13.12
CA PRO A 185 -17.30 1.37 -12.94
C PRO A 185 -17.14 2.13 -11.62
N GLU A 186 -16.52 1.50 -10.62
CA GLU A 186 -16.22 2.11 -9.32
C GLU A 186 -15.10 3.15 -9.38
N LEU A 187 -14.35 3.21 -10.49
CA LEU A 187 -13.24 4.14 -10.69
C LEU A 187 -13.58 5.20 -11.71
N ALA A 188 -13.98 6.38 -11.25
CA ALA A 188 -14.27 7.51 -12.13
C ALA A 188 -13.01 8.33 -12.39
N LYS A 189 -12.55 8.40 -13.63
CA LYS A 189 -11.38 9.20 -13.99
C LYS A 189 -11.67 10.69 -13.82
N VAL A 190 -10.86 11.37 -13.01
CA VAL A 190 -11.04 12.79 -12.67
C VAL A 190 -9.96 13.69 -13.25
N ALA A 191 -8.77 13.16 -13.49
CA ALA A 191 -7.67 13.93 -14.07
C ALA A 191 -6.64 13.07 -14.80
N THR A 192 -5.79 13.73 -15.58
CA THR A 192 -4.58 13.15 -16.19
C THR A 192 -3.44 14.15 -16.04
N SER A 193 -2.27 13.68 -15.63
CA SER A 193 -1.07 14.49 -15.45
C SER A 193 0.16 13.74 -15.96
N GLY A 194 0.62 14.06 -17.17
CA GLY A 194 1.65 13.29 -17.84
C GLY A 194 1.25 11.83 -18.00
N PRO A 195 2.03 10.87 -17.48
CA PRO A 195 1.68 9.46 -17.53
C PRO A 195 0.63 9.04 -16.49
N TRP A 196 0.29 9.91 -15.53
CA TRP A 196 -0.61 9.60 -14.44
C TRP A 196 -2.07 9.78 -14.83
N HIS A 197 -2.90 8.80 -14.48
CA HIS A 197 -4.34 8.91 -14.47
C HIS A 197 -4.85 8.87 -13.03
N VAL A 198 -5.66 9.84 -12.65
CA VAL A 198 -6.25 9.94 -11.31
C VAL A 198 -7.71 9.56 -11.38
N TYR A 199 -8.12 8.67 -10.50
CA TYR A 199 -9.48 8.18 -10.38
C TYR A 199 -10.03 8.51 -9.00
N GLU A 200 -11.29 8.94 -8.95
CA GLU A 200 -12.08 8.96 -7.73
C GLU A 200 -12.75 7.60 -7.55
N ILE A 201 -12.64 7.05 -6.35
CA ILE A 201 -13.25 5.78 -5.99
C ILE A 201 -14.67 6.06 -5.51
N GLN A 202 -15.64 5.45 -6.18
CA GLN A 202 -17.05 5.59 -5.83
C GLN A 202 -17.37 4.79 -4.56
N ASP A 203 -18.44 5.18 -3.87
CA ASP A 203 -18.96 4.49 -2.68
C ASP A 203 -17.92 4.29 -1.57
N THR A 204 -17.04 5.29 -1.38
CA THR A 204 -16.05 5.30 -0.30
C THR A 204 -16.39 6.37 0.74
N THR A 205 -16.31 6.00 2.01
CA THR A 205 -16.55 6.89 3.16
C THR A 205 -15.46 6.71 4.21
N LEU A 206 -15.16 7.78 4.96
CA LEU A 206 -14.25 7.70 6.11
C LEU A 206 -14.93 7.21 7.38
N VAL A 207 -16.24 7.42 7.46
CA VAL A 207 -17.07 7.06 8.62
C VAL A 207 -18.38 6.51 8.09
N GLU A 208 -18.66 5.28 8.46
CA GLU A 208 -19.92 4.62 8.13
C GLU A 208 -20.61 4.14 9.39
N PRO A 209 -21.89 4.49 9.60
CA PRO A 209 -22.67 3.93 10.71
C PRO A 209 -22.90 2.43 10.50
N LEU A 210 -22.64 1.64 11.52
CA LEU A 210 -22.92 0.22 11.47
C LEU A 210 -24.42 -0.03 11.60
N SER A 211 -24.94 -0.93 10.76
CA SER A 211 -26.33 -1.40 10.83
C SER A 211 -26.51 -2.65 11.70
N VAL A 212 -25.39 -3.30 12.04
CA VAL A 212 -25.35 -4.50 12.90
C VAL A 212 -24.22 -4.38 13.92
N GLU A 213 -24.41 -5.00 15.08
CA GLU A 213 -23.40 -5.03 16.13
C GLU A 213 -22.14 -5.81 15.66
N PRO A 214 -20.94 -5.35 16.01
CA PRO A 214 -19.73 -6.10 15.76
C PRO A 214 -19.73 -7.46 16.46
N VAL A 215 -18.92 -8.37 15.93
CA VAL A 215 -18.68 -9.69 16.51
C VAL A 215 -17.31 -9.74 17.13
N VAL A 216 -17.23 -10.17 18.40
CA VAL A 216 -15.98 -10.25 19.14
C VAL A 216 -15.27 -11.57 18.83
N VAL A 217 -14.00 -11.49 18.44
CA VAL A 217 -13.14 -12.65 18.26
C VAL A 217 -12.48 -13.01 19.59
N ASN A 218 -12.72 -14.23 20.08
CA ASN A 218 -12.11 -14.70 21.33
C ASN A 218 -10.60 -14.90 21.21
N GLU A 219 -9.87 -14.68 22.33
CA GLU A 219 -8.41 -14.72 22.38
C GLU A 219 -7.76 -16.12 22.33
N ARG A 220 -8.48 -17.15 21.93
CA ARG A 220 -8.01 -18.53 22.07
C ARG A 220 -7.03 -18.99 20.98
N VAL A 221 -6.74 -18.17 19.99
CA VAL A 221 -5.90 -18.55 18.86
C VAL A 221 -4.57 -17.80 18.91
N GLY A 222 -3.50 -18.50 19.27
CA GLY A 222 -2.15 -18.00 19.20
C GLY A 222 -1.87 -16.74 20.04
N ASP A 223 -0.75 -16.11 19.77
CA ASP A 223 -0.50 -14.79 20.32
C ASP A 223 -1.33 -13.73 19.57
N ARG A 224 -1.40 -12.54 20.13
CA ARG A 224 -2.21 -11.43 19.59
C ARG A 224 -1.81 -11.04 18.16
N ARG A 225 -0.54 -11.17 17.82
CA ARG A 225 -0.01 -10.87 16.49
C ARG A 225 -0.45 -11.90 15.45
N GLU A 226 -0.29 -13.19 15.77
CA GLU A 226 -0.73 -14.26 14.87
C GLU A 226 -2.22 -14.17 14.60
N ARG A 227 -3.02 -13.95 15.62
CA ARG A 227 -4.46 -13.79 15.48
C ARG A 227 -4.83 -12.67 14.53
N TRP A 228 -4.26 -11.48 14.71
CA TRP A 228 -4.59 -10.35 13.86
C TRP A 228 -4.02 -10.47 12.46
N LEU A 229 -2.87 -11.08 12.30
CA LEU A 229 -2.30 -11.32 10.99
C LEU A 229 -3.14 -12.34 10.19
N GLU A 230 -3.57 -13.42 10.81
CA GLU A 230 -4.30 -14.49 10.14
C GLU A 230 -5.81 -14.15 10.02
N VAL A 231 -6.45 -13.80 11.11
CA VAL A 231 -7.90 -13.54 11.16
C VAL A 231 -8.25 -12.24 10.47
N GLY A 232 -7.57 -11.17 10.84
CA GLY A 232 -7.86 -9.84 10.31
C GLY A 232 -7.61 -9.75 8.81
N THR A 233 -6.54 -10.35 8.29
CA THR A 233 -6.26 -10.37 6.86
C THR A 233 -7.22 -11.27 6.10
N SER A 234 -7.58 -12.44 6.66
CA SER A 234 -8.59 -13.31 6.07
C SER A 234 -9.96 -12.63 5.99
N TYR A 235 -10.36 -11.96 7.07
CA TYR A 235 -11.57 -11.14 7.09
C TYR A 235 -11.52 -10.03 6.04
N PHE A 236 -10.44 -9.26 5.99
CA PHE A 236 -10.28 -8.15 5.07
C PHE A 236 -10.31 -8.59 3.59
N GLN A 237 -9.70 -9.73 3.28
CA GLN A 237 -9.68 -10.26 1.91
C GLN A 237 -11.05 -10.78 1.42
N HIS A 238 -11.97 -11.01 2.35
CA HIS A 238 -13.34 -11.50 2.10
C HIS A 238 -14.40 -10.57 2.69
N ASN A 239 -14.13 -9.27 2.74
CA ASN A 239 -14.99 -8.28 3.38
C ASN A 239 -16.42 -8.24 2.83
N ASP A 240 -16.62 -8.61 1.57
CA ASP A 240 -17.93 -8.73 0.93
C ASP A 240 -18.73 -9.97 1.36
N GLU A 241 -18.11 -10.92 2.04
CA GLU A 241 -18.76 -12.13 2.56
C GLU A 241 -19.28 -11.95 4.00
N TRP A 242 -18.90 -10.84 4.66
CA TRP A 242 -19.25 -10.56 6.04
C TRP A 242 -20.36 -9.52 6.17
N SER A 243 -21.30 -9.78 7.06
CA SER A 243 -22.36 -8.83 7.42
C SER A 243 -22.07 -8.03 8.69
N ALA A 244 -21.01 -8.35 9.42
CA ALA A 244 -20.62 -7.67 10.65
C ALA A 244 -19.09 -7.47 10.70
N LEU A 245 -18.68 -6.42 11.41
CA LEU A 245 -17.27 -6.19 11.69
C LEU A 245 -16.75 -7.13 12.77
N LEU A 246 -15.50 -7.58 12.63
CA LEU A 246 -14.78 -8.32 13.66
C LEU A 246 -14.00 -7.36 14.54
N VAL A 247 -14.12 -7.53 15.85
CA VAL A 247 -13.40 -6.75 16.87
C VAL A 247 -12.72 -7.66 17.87
N ASP A 248 -11.67 -7.18 18.54
CA ASP A 248 -10.91 -7.94 19.51
C ASP A 248 -11.52 -7.90 20.92
N HIS A 249 -12.36 -6.93 21.20
CA HIS A 249 -13.10 -6.79 22.45
C HIS A 249 -14.35 -5.96 22.26
N GLY A 250 -15.31 -6.11 23.15
CA GLY A 250 -16.57 -5.41 23.14
C GLY A 250 -17.41 -5.74 24.36
N PRO A 251 -18.58 -5.13 24.52
CA PRO A 251 -19.54 -5.44 25.57
C PRO A 251 -19.82 -6.94 25.68
N ASP A 252 -20.16 -7.39 26.89
CA ASP A 252 -20.39 -8.83 27.16
C ASP A 252 -21.60 -9.39 26.40
N GLU A 253 -22.54 -8.55 26.06
CA GLU A 253 -23.75 -8.89 25.28
C GLU A 253 -23.49 -9.11 23.78
N TRP A 254 -22.35 -8.68 23.26
CA TRP A 254 -22.03 -8.87 21.84
C TRP A 254 -21.70 -10.33 21.53
N GLN A 255 -22.06 -10.76 20.35
CA GLN A 255 -21.72 -12.10 19.86
C GLN A 255 -20.22 -12.33 19.88
N ARG A 256 -19.81 -13.53 20.29
CA ARG A 256 -18.41 -13.95 20.28
C ARG A 256 -18.20 -15.16 19.41
N ILE A 257 -17.07 -15.20 18.74
CA ILE A 257 -16.66 -16.31 17.90
C ILE A 257 -15.25 -16.77 18.28
N ASP A 258 -15.03 -18.07 18.17
CA ASP A 258 -13.67 -18.63 18.22
C ASP A 258 -13.14 -18.76 16.79
N VAL A 259 -11.86 -18.46 16.62
CA VAL A 259 -11.17 -18.65 15.37
C VAL A 259 -10.21 -19.80 15.52
N ILE A 260 -10.29 -20.75 14.62
CA ILE A 260 -9.40 -21.91 14.55
C ILE A 260 -8.48 -21.72 13.34
N ALA A 261 -7.19 -21.56 13.59
CA ALA A 261 -6.20 -21.61 12.54
C ALA A 261 -6.09 -23.06 12.03
N ASP A 262 -6.40 -23.29 10.78
CA ASP A 262 -6.15 -24.59 10.17
C ASP A 262 -4.66 -24.71 9.80
N ALA A 263 -3.90 -25.30 10.70
CA ALA A 263 -2.47 -25.54 10.48
C ALA A 263 -2.18 -26.47 9.27
N THR A 264 -3.19 -27.16 8.74
CA THR A 264 -3.04 -28.08 7.61
C THR A 264 -3.27 -27.40 6.26
N ARG A 265 -3.92 -26.25 6.26
CA ARG A 265 -4.12 -25.41 5.08
C ARG A 265 -3.01 -24.38 4.92
N ALA A 266 -1.81 -24.82 4.61
CA ALA A 266 -0.92 -23.95 3.88
C ALA A 266 -1.59 -23.68 2.52
N VAL A 267 -2.31 -22.58 2.40
CA VAL A 267 -2.83 -22.14 1.12
C VAL A 267 -1.65 -21.57 0.37
N GLY A 268 -1.21 -22.31 -0.63
CA GLY A 268 -0.26 -21.75 -1.53
C GLY A 268 0.48 -22.81 -2.32
N MET A 269 0.53 -22.62 -3.62
CA MET A 269 1.55 -23.14 -4.48
C MET A 269 2.94 -22.68 -4.00
N PRO A 270 4.05 -23.36 -4.37
CA PRO A 270 5.39 -22.86 -4.06
C PRO A 270 5.52 -21.39 -4.52
N GLY A 271 5.60 -20.46 -3.56
CA GLY A 271 5.64 -19.02 -3.81
C GLY A 271 4.43 -18.22 -3.31
N GLU A 272 3.33 -18.86 -2.95
CA GLU A 272 2.22 -18.19 -2.27
C GLU A 272 2.43 -18.24 -0.76
N SER A 273 2.43 -17.07 -0.15
CA SER A 273 2.50 -16.91 1.31
C SER A 273 1.10 -16.63 1.84
N GLY A 274 0.75 -17.24 2.94
CA GLY A 274 -0.48 -16.95 3.64
C GLY A 274 -1.11 -18.20 4.24
N ARG A 275 -1.71 -18.05 5.42
CA ARG A 275 -2.57 -19.03 6.04
C ARG A 275 -4.00 -18.61 5.86
N GLN A 276 -4.84 -19.53 5.42
CA GLN A 276 -6.27 -19.36 5.49
C GLN A 276 -6.73 -19.77 6.89
N VAL A 277 -7.59 -18.97 7.47
CA VAL A 277 -8.16 -19.23 8.79
C VAL A 277 -9.63 -19.59 8.62
N ASP A 278 -10.02 -20.72 9.17
CA ASP A 278 -11.43 -21.06 9.29
C ASP A 278 -12.00 -20.38 10.54
N ILE A 279 -12.98 -19.53 10.34
CA ILE A 279 -13.69 -18.90 11.46
C ILE A 279 -14.84 -19.82 11.84
N VAL A 280 -14.73 -20.38 13.02
CA VAL A 280 -15.76 -21.26 13.58
C VAL A 280 -16.42 -20.51 14.72
N THR A 281 -17.74 -20.33 14.61
CA THR A 281 -18.50 -19.87 15.76
C THR A 281 -18.61 -21.01 16.76
N ALA A 282 -17.94 -20.89 17.88
CA ALA A 282 -18.26 -21.70 19.02
C ALA A 282 -19.55 -21.19 19.66
N ALA A 283 -20.27 -22.08 20.33
CA ALA A 283 -21.24 -21.65 21.31
C ALA A 283 -20.56 -20.66 22.26
N PRO A 284 -21.19 -19.55 22.63
CA PRO A 284 -20.57 -18.53 23.44
C PRO A 284 -19.95 -19.15 24.68
N ALA A 285 -18.70 -18.84 24.96
CA ALA A 285 -17.93 -19.39 26.06
C ALA A 285 -18.48 -18.93 27.44
N THR A 286 -19.33 -17.94 27.42
CA THR A 286 -20.11 -17.44 28.56
C THR A 286 -21.58 -17.51 28.22
N PRO A 287 -22.46 -17.81 29.21
CA PRO A 287 -23.88 -17.76 28.94
C PRO A 287 -24.29 -16.32 28.70
N TYR A 288 -24.31 -15.93 27.44
CA TYR A 288 -24.98 -14.71 27.05
C TYR A 288 -26.46 -14.94 27.17
N THR A 289 -27.08 -14.19 28.03
CA THR A 289 -28.53 -14.06 28.07
C THR A 289 -29.07 -13.31 26.87
N THR A 290 -28.28 -13.17 25.86
CA THR A 290 -28.66 -12.42 24.69
C THR A 290 -29.30 -13.32 23.65
N ARG A 291 -30.56 -13.11 23.59
CA ARG A 291 -31.31 -13.08 22.34
C ARG A 291 -30.93 -14.20 21.37
N ASN A 292 -31.18 -15.46 21.75
CA ASN A 292 -31.25 -16.64 20.86
C ASN A 292 -30.42 -16.58 19.57
N LEU A 293 -29.15 -16.24 19.70
CA LEU A 293 -28.25 -16.33 18.56
C LEU A 293 -27.90 -17.80 18.35
N GLU A 294 -28.32 -18.35 17.25
CA GLU A 294 -27.90 -19.69 16.88
C GLU A 294 -26.40 -19.68 16.54
N PRO A 295 -25.69 -20.72 16.96
CA PRO A 295 -24.28 -20.84 16.57
C PRO A 295 -24.18 -20.97 15.04
N VAL A 296 -23.44 -20.08 14.43
CA VAL A 296 -23.18 -20.10 13.00
C VAL A 296 -21.82 -20.74 12.78
N THR A 297 -21.82 -21.86 12.09
CA THR A 297 -20.58 -22.48 11.64
C THR A 297 -20.19 -21.87 10.29
N VAL A 298 -19.07 -21.19 10.25
CA VAL A 298 -18.52 -20.66 9.01
C VAL A 298 -17.50 -21.66 8.48
N SER A 299 -17.82 -22.29 7.37
CA SER A 299 -16.89 -23.20 6.70
C SER A 299 -15.79 -22.40 6.00
N THR A 300 -14.77 -23.07 5.61
CA THR A 300 -13.51 -22.74 4.93
C THR A 300 -13.38 -21.48 4.06
N SER A 301 -14.46 -20.89 3.64
CA SER A 301 -14.51 -19.52 3.13
C SER A 301 -15.11 -18.65 4.23
N VAL A 302 -14.50 -17.55 4.51
CA VAL A 302 -15.05 -16.54 5.40
C VAL A 302 -16.42 -16.14 4.84
N ARG A 303 -17.49 -16.66 5.39
CA ARG A 303 -18.85 -16.32 4.98
C ARG A 303 -19.50 -15.47 6.03
N SER A 304 -20.45 -14.66 5.61
CA SER A 304 -21.16 -13.76 6.50
C SER A 304 -21.76 -14.51 7.70
N VAL A 305 -21.57 -13.95 8.86
CA VAL A 305 -22.19 -14.38 10.12
C VAL A 305 -23.65 -13.86 10.18
N ALA A 306 -24.31 -13.79 9.05
CA ALA A 306 -25.54 -13.02 8.86
C ALA A 306 -26.73 -13.50 9.67
N THR A 307 -26.75 -14.76 10.08
CA THR A 307 -27.90 -15.29 10.83
C THR A 307 -27.72 -15.04 12.32
N GLY A 308 -28.52 -14.19 12.88
CA GLY A 308 -28.56 -13.94 14.31
C GLY A 308 -27.87 -12.68 14.83
N LEU A 309 -27.34 -11.85 13.94
CA LEU A 309 -26.82 -10.54 14.32
C LEU A 309 -27.97 -9.57 14.61
N HIS A 310 -27.79 -8.74 15.61
CA HIS A 310 -28.76 -7.72 15.98
C HIS A 310 -28.46 -6.40 15.28
N PRO A 311 -29.48 -5.71 14.77
CA PRO A 311 -29.30 -4.33 14.34
C PRO A 311 -28.83 -3.47 15.52
N CYS A 312 -27.98 -2.53 15.26
CA CYS A 312 -27.60 -1.50 16.24
C CYS A 312 -28.84 -0.72 16.65
N GLY A 313 -29.10 -0.63 17.95
CA GLY A 313 -30.23 0.11 18.52
C GLY A 313 -30.01 1.62 18.54
#